data_2e534cde374654d7301ea79eea2f035d
#
_entry.id   2e534cde374654d7301ea79eea2f035d
#
_cell.length_a   1.000
_cell.length_b   1.000
_cell.length_c   1.000
_cell.angle_alpha   90.00
_cell.angle_beta   90.00
_cell.angle_gamma   90.00
#
_symmetry.space_group_name_H-M   'P 1'
#
loop_
_entity.id
_entity.type
_entity.pdbx_description
1 polymer ?
#
loop_
_entity_poly.entity_id
_entity_poly.type
_entity_poly.pdbx_seq_one_letter_code
_entity_poly.pdbx_strand_id
1 'polypeptide(L)'
;MIQLGLSAFYHDSAAALVIDGKVICAIEEEKLSGEKHDSSFPFKAIQWCLEYAKITIDEIDMVCWYENPNDKFERVRETIGKWGGLRYPMKWRQFLKRWNQSEGNLKGILKSIGYDGEILYSLHHHSHLALSYYTSPFDKAIGLSIDGVGESHTIYAAMC
;
A
#
# COMPACT_ATOMS: atom_id res chain seq x y z
N MET A 1 -16.83 -11.23 4.70
CA MET A 1 -15.87 -10.14 5.06
C MET A 1 -15.39 -9.50 3.78
N ILE A 2 -15.56 -8.19 3.67
CA ILE A 2 -15.21 -7.38 2.48
C ILE A 2 -13.96 -6.58 2.81
N GLN A 3 -12.88 -6.81 2.07
CA GLN A 3 -11.57 -6.18 2.28
C GLN A 3 -11.15 -5.40 1.05
N LEU A 4 -10.65 -4.18 1.26
CA LEU A 4 -10.10 -3.33 0.22
C LEU A 4 -8.59 -3.22 0.40
N GLY A 5 -7.83 -3.85 -0.48
CA GLY A 5 -6.36 -3.75 -0.53
C GLY A 5 -5.93 -2.51 -1.30
N LEU A 6 -4.99 -1.75 -0.75
CA LEU A 6 -4.51 -0.49 -1.34
C LEU A 6 -2.99 -0.41 -1.36
N SER A 7 -2.43 0.08 -2.47
CA SER A 7 -1.04 0.54 -2.58
C SER A 7 -0.99 1.94 -3.18
N ALA A 8 -0.14 2.83 -2.66
CA ALA A 8 0.03 4.18 -3.20
C ALA A 8 1.32 4.86 -2.72
N PHE A 9 1.58 6.06 -3.28
CA PHE A 9 2.62 7.02 -2.87
C PHE A 9 4.05 6.62 -3.20
N TYR A 10 4.25 5.56 -3.97
CA TYR A 10 5.57 5.20 -4.49
C TYR A 10 5.55 5.13 -6.02
N HIS A 11 5.03 4.07 -6.61
CA HIS A 11 4.70 3.92 -8.04
C HIS A 11 3.55 2.92 -8.18
N ASP A 12 2.88 2.93 -9.33
CA ASP A 12 1.86 1.95 -9.70
C ASP A 12 0.80 1.74 -8.62
N SER A 13 0.19 2.86 -8.18
CA SER A 13 -0.88 2.82 -7.19
C SER A 13 -2.05 1.96 -7.67
N ALA A 14 -2.64 1.18 -6.77
CA ALA A 14 -3.65 0.20 -7.13
C ALA A 14 -4.67 -0.02 -6.01
N ALA A 15 -5.84 -0.53 -6.38
CA ALA A 15 -6.85 -1.05 -5.48
C ALA A 15 -7.24 -2.48 -5.87
N ALA A 16 -7.53 -3.31 -4.87
CA ALA A 16 -8.04 -4.66 -5.03
C ALA A 16 -9.16 -4.93 -4.04
N LEU A 17 -10.22 -5.59 -4.48
CA LEU A 17 -11.35 -5.98 -3.65
C LEU A 17 -11.35 -7.48 -3.43
N VAL A 18 -11.43 -7.88 -2.16
CA VAL A 18 -11.49 -9.27 -1.72
C VAL A 18 -12.76 -9.47 -0.92
N ILE A 19 -13.57 -10.46 -1.28
CA ILE A 19 -14.80 -10.83 -0.55
C ILE A 19 -14.67 -12.30 -0.14
N ASP A 20 -14.77 -12.55 1.15
CA ASP A 20 -14.68 -13.89 1.73
C ASP A 20 -13.48 -14.71 1.24
N GLY A 21 -12.32 -14.05 1.20
CA GLY A 21 -11.05 -14.61 0.78
C GLY A 21 -10.88 -14.80 -0.73
N LYS A 22 -11.83 -14.33 -1.55
CA LYS A 22 -11.73 -14.39 -3.03
C LYS A 22 -11.47 -13.00 -3.59
N VAL A 23 -10.46 -12.88 -4.44
CA VAL A 23 -10.22 -11.66 -5.21
C VAL A 23 -11.35 -11.47 -6.22
N ILE A 24 -12.09 -10.39 -6.10
CA ILE A 24 -13.21 -10.04 -6.97
C ILE A 24 -12.73 -9.21 -8.16
N CYS A 25 -11.90 -8.21 -7.88
CA CYS A 25 -11.28 -7.36 -8.89
C CYS A 25 -10.03 -6.68 -8.34
N ALA A 26 -9.16 -6.25 -9.24
CA ALA A 26 -8.00 -5.42 -8.94
C ALA A 26 -7.67 -4.55 -10.16
N ILE A 27 -7.24 -3.31 -9.93
CA ILE A 27 -6.87 -2.39 -11.01
C ILE A 27 -5.86 -1.36 -10.51
N GLU A 28 -4.94 -0.99 -11.41
CA GLU A 28 -4.00 0.09 -11.20
C GLU A 28 -4.65 1.44 -11.54
N GLU A 29 -4.31 2.48 -10.77
CA GLU A 29 -4.81 3.85 -10.98
C GLU A 29 -4.44 4.36 -12.38
N GLU A 30 -3.23 4.01 -12.90
CA GLU A 30 -2.76 4.42 -14.23
C GLU A 30 -3.70 4.00 -15.36
N LYS A 31 -4.43 2.88 -15.22
CA LYS A 31 -5.37 2.39 -16.25
C LYS A 31 -6.59 3.29 -16.38
N LEU A 32 -6.87 4.07 -15.33
CA LEU A 32 -8.01 4.97 -15.24
C LEU A 32 -7.62 6.45 -15.33
N SER A 33 -6.42 6.79 -14.82
CA SER A 33 -5.89 8.16 -14.90
C SER A 33 -5.23 8.46 -16.26
N GLY A 34 -4.67 7.43 -16.93
CA GLY A 34 -3.84 7.58 -18.12
C GLY A 34 -2.42 8.09 -17.83
N GLU A 35 -2.06 8.28 -16.57
CA GLU A 35 -0.74 8.68 -16.12
C GLU A 35 0.11 7.44 -15.84
N LYS A 36 1.19 7.27 -16.60
CA LYS A 36 2.08 6.11 -16.44
C LYS A 36 2.79 6.15 -15.08
N HIS A 37 2.80 5.00 -14.39
CA HIS A 37 3.37 4.85 -13.04
C HIS A 37 2.74 5.82 -12.02
N ASP A 38 1.44 6.05 -12.15
CA ASP A 38 0.69 6.93 -11.24
C ASP A 38 0.92 6.51 -9.79
N SER A 39 1.47 7.41 -9.00
CA SER A 39 1.78 7.23 -7.59
C SER A 39 0.80 7.93 -6.65
N SER A 40 -0.24 8.56 -7.19
CA SER A 40 -1.26 9.24 -6.40
C SER A 40 -2.08 8.25 -5.56
N PHE A 41 -2.88 8.75 -4.63
CA PHE A 41 -3.84 7.87 -3.94
C PHE A 41 -4.88 7.34 -4.94
N PRO A 42 -5.18 6.03 -4.96
CA PRO A 42 -5.91 5.37 -6.05
C PRO A 42 -7.43 5.58 -5.97
N PHE A 43 -7.88 6.83 -6.04
CA PHE A 43 -9.30 7.19 -5.94
C PHE A 43 -10.16 6.55 -7.02
N LYS A 44 -9.68 6.58 -8.28
CA LYS A 44 -10.42 6.02 -9.41
C LYS A 44 -10.45 4.50 -9.36
N ALA A 45 -9.33 3.88 -8.96
CA ALA A 45 -9.25 2.44 -8.80
C ALA A 45 -10.20 1.94 -7.69
N ILE A 46 -10.27 2.66 -6.55
CA ILE A 46 -11.22 2.37 -5.48
C ILE A 46 -12.67 2.48 -6.00
N GLN A 47 -13.00 3.60 -6.62
CA GLN A 47 -14.34 3.82 -7.17
C GLN A 47 -14.72 2.72 -8.16
N TRP A 48 -13.81 2.38 -9.08
CA TRP A 48 -14.03 1.33 -10.07
C TRP A 48 -14.28 -0.04 -9.41
N CYS A 49 -13.50 -0.41 -8.39
CA CYS A 49 -13.69 -1.66 -7.65
C CYS A 49 -15.06 -1.73 -6.98
N LEU A 50 -15.49 -0.63 -6.33
CA LEU A 50 -16.80 -0.55 -5.67
C LEU A 50 -17.95 -0.65 -6.69
N GLU A 51 -17.85 0.06 -7.81
CA GLU A 51 -18.83 0.01 -8.90
C GLU A 51 -18.93 -1.38 -9.53
N TYR A 52 -17.76 -2.04 -9.77
CA TYR A 52 -17.71 -3.39 -10.33
C TYR A 52 -18.41 -4.41 -9.43
N ALA A 53 -18.20 -4.32 -8.12
CA ALA A 53 -18.83 -5.21 -7.14
C ALA A 53 -20.25 -4.79 -6.76
N LYS A 54 -20.70 -3.59 -7.16
CA LYS A 54 -21.99 -2.98 -6.82
C LYS A 54 -22.19 -2.82 -5.31
N ILE A 55 -21.13 -2.39 -4.63
CA ILE A 55 -21.13 -2.09 -3.20
C ILE A 55 -20.70 -0.64 -2.96
N THR A 56 -20.89 -0.17 -1.73
CA THR A 56 -20.49 1.16 -1.28
C THR A 56 -19.30 1.09 -0.32
N ILE A 57 -18.66 2.22 -0.08
CA ILE A 57 -17.46 2.28 0.76
C ILE A 57 -17.72 1.91 2.22
N ASP A 58 -18.91 2.16 2.71
CA ASP A 58 -19.38 1.83 4.06
C ASP A 58 -19.64 0.33 4.29
N GLU A 59 -19.70 -0.46 3.22
CA GLU A 59 -19.79 -1.92 3.29
C GLU A 59 -18.40 -2.58 3.42
N ILE A 60 -17.30 -1.83 3.32
CA ILE A 60 -15.94 -2.34 3.49
C ILE A 60 -15.68 -2.59 4.97
N ASP A 61 -15.45 -3.85 5.34
CA ASP A 61 -15.14 -4.25 6.72
C ASP A 61 -13.73 -3.80 7.13
N MET A 62 -12.75 -3.83 6.19
CA MET A 62 -11.34 -3.54 6.48
C MET A 62 -10.60 -3.03 5.25
N VAL A 63 -9.77 -2.02 5.44
CA VAL A 63 -8.75 -1.61 4.46
C VAL A 63 -7.41 -2.27 4.80
N CYS A 64 -6.79 -2.94 3.82
CA CYS A 64 -5.46 -3.52 3.94
C CYS A 64 -4.45 -2.62 3.20
N TRP A 65 -3.50 -2.06 3.94
CA TRP A 65 -2.43 -1.23 3.38
C TRP A 65 -1.16 -2.05 3.18
N TYR A 66 -0.49 -1.90 2.04
CA TYR A 66 0.56 -2.76 1.53
C TYR A 66 1.89 -2.75 2.30
N GLU A 67 2.11 -1.76 3.18
CA GLU A 67 3.34 -1.64 3.98
C GLU A 67 3.05 -1.02 5.37
N ASN A 68 4.02 -1.09 6.30
CA ASN A 68 3.91 -0.44 7.60
C ASN A 68 4.46 1.00 7.50
N PRO A 69 3.60 2.04 7.58
CA PRO A 69 4.06 3.43 7.46
C PRO A 69 5.01 3.86 8.58
N ASN A 70 4.88 3.31 9.79
CA ASN A 70 5.77 3.67 10.90
C ASN A 70 7.20 3.19 10.65
N ASP A 71 7.37 1.94 10.20
CA ASP A 71 8.68 1.37 9.91
C ASP A 71 9.34 2.09 8.73
N LYS A 72 8.55 2.42 7.71
CA LYS A 72 9.01 3.25 6.58
C LYS A 72 9.44 4.65 7.04
N PHE A 73 8.66 5.30 7.91
CA PHE A 73 8.99 6.61 8.45
C PHE A 73 10.34 6.57 9.20
N GLU A 74 10.53 5.61 10.09
CA GLU A 74 11.75 5.45 10.87
C GLU A 74 12.96 5.20 9.96
N ARG A 75 12.85 4.31 8.98
CA ARG A 75 13.90 4.06 7.99
C ARG A 75 14.30 5.33 7.24
N VAL A 76 13.34 6.11 6.77
CA VAL A 76 13.62 7.36 6.05
C VAL A 76 14.25 8.39 6.98
N ARG A 77 13.78 8.49 8.23
CA ARG A 77 14.35 9.37 9.26
C ARG A 77 15.83 9.03 9.50
N GLU A 78 16.15 7.76 9.70
CA GLU A 78 17.52 7.30 9.90
C GLU A 78 18.41 7.55 8.67
N THR A 79 17.89 7.27 7.47
CA THR A 79 18.61 7.49 6.21
C THR A 79 18.94 8.97 6.01
N ILE A 80 17.97 9.87 6.21
CA ILE A 80 18.19 11.31 6.11
C ILE A 80 19.14 11.77 7.20
N GLY A 81 19.02 11.26 8.44
CA GLY A 81 19.91 11.57 9.56
C GLY A 81 21.36 11.19 9.27
N LYS A 82 21.57 9.98 8.73
CA LYS A 82 22.90 9.45 8.43
C LYS A 82 23.57 10.09 7.21
N TRP A 83 22.79 10.33 6.14
CA TRP A 83 23.32 10.72 4.84
C TRP A 83 22.94 12.14 4.40
N GLY A 84 22.11 12.85 5.18
CA GLY A 84 21.63 14.19 4.87
C GLY A 84 22.72 15.26 4.86
N GLY A 85 23.75 15.11 5.71
CA GLY A 85 24.83 16.07 5.88
C GLY A 85 24.31 17.50 6.16
N LEU A 86 24.94 18.50 5.58
CA LEU A 86 24.54 19.91 5.71
C LEU A 86 23.12 20.22 5.17
N ARG A 87 22.57 19.32 4.33
CA ARG A 87 21.22 19.45 3.78
C ARG A 87 20.15 18.74 4.60
N TYR A 88 20.51 18.17 5.75
CA TYR A 88 19.57 17.43 6.63
C TYR A 88 18.30 18.21 6.94
N PRO A 89 18.34 19.48 7.41
CA PRO A 89 17.11 20.19 7.77
C PRO A 89 16.16 20.40 6.58
N MET A 90 16.72 20.68 5.40
CA MET A 90 15.92 20.87 4.18
C MET A 90 15.30 19.56 3.71
N LYS A 91 16.09 18.47 3.65
CA LYS A 91 15.59 17.13 3.25
C LYS A 91 14.52 16.63 4.22
N TRP A 92 14.74 16.84 5.52
CA TRP A 92 13.78 16.46 6.55
C TRP A 92 12.46 17.22 6.42
N ARG A 93 12.53 18.55 6.22
CA ARG A 93 11.33 19.37 5.99
C ARG A 93 10.57 18.96 4.74
N GLN A 94 11.27 18.65 3.64
CA GLN A 94 10.65 18.17 2.41
C GLN A 94 9.97 16.82 2.61
N PHE A 95 10.64 15.89 3.31
CA PHE A 95 10.06 14.61 3.65
C PHE A 95 8.80 14.76 4.49
N LEU A 96 8.85 15.52 5.60
CA LEU A 96 7.67 15.72 6.45
C LEU A 96 6.49 16.34 5.70
N LYS A 97 6.76 17.29 4.79
CA LYS A 97 5.70 17.87 3.98
C LYS A 97 5.01 16.83 3.10
N ARG A 98 5.78 15.96 2.43
CA ARG A 98 5.23 14.88 1.61
C ARG A 98 4.50 13.85 2.46
N TRP A 99 5.12 13.43 3.55
CA TRP A 99 4.58 12.46 4.48
C TRP A 99 3.19 12.85 5.00
N ASN A 100 3.03 14.10 5.45
CA ASN A 100 1.75 14.62 5.93
C ASN A 100 0.66 14.74 4.83
N GLN A 101 1.05 14.72 3.58
CA GLN A 101 0.14 14.74 2.43
C GLN A 101 -0.14 13.34 1.85
N SER A 102 0.50 12.31 2.39
CA SER A 102 0.42 10.93 1.93
C SER A 102 0.16 9.96 3.09
N GLU A 103 1.04 9.03 3.33
CA GLU A 103 0.90 7.95 4.32
C GLU A 103 0.70 8.44 5.76
N GLY A 104 1.34 9.56 6.13
CA GLY A 104 1.15 10.19 7.44
C GLY A 104 -0.27 10.72 7.68
N ASN A 105 -1.06 10.87 6.62
CA ASN A 105 -2.46 11.28 6.67
C ASN A 105 -3.42 10.24 6.07
N LEU A 106 -3.01 8.98 5.97
CA LEU A 106 -3.81 7.93 5.32
C LEU A 106 -5.24 7.84 5.88
N LYS A 107 -5.39 7.89 7.20
CA LYS A 107 -6.72 7.91 7.86
C LYS A 107 -7.57 9.10 7.41
N GLY A 108 -6.98 10.30 7.31
CA GLY A 108 -7.69 11.48 6.84
C GLY A 108 -8.12 11.37 5.39
N ILE A 109 -7.27 10.78 4.53
CA ILE A 109 -7.59 10.55 3.13
C ILE A 109 -8.73 9.54 3.00
N LEU A 110 -8.66 8.41 3.70
CA LEU A 110 -9.73 7.41 3.70
C LEU A 110 -11.05 7.97 4.23
N LYS A 111 -10.99 8.79 5.29
CA LYS A 111 -12.17 9.47 5.83
C LYS A 111 -12.79 10.45 4.83
N SER A 112 -12.00 11.09 3.98
CA SER A 112 -12.51 12.00 2.94
C SER A 112 -13.32 11.30 1.86
N ILE A 113 -13.17 9.98 1.69
CA ILE A 113 -13.98 9.16 0.78
C ILE A 113 -15.08 8.37 1.48
N GLY A 114 -15.28 8.62 2.78
CA GLY A 114 -16.36 8.00 3.56
C GLY A 114 -15.95 6.77 4.37
N TYR A 115 -14.66 6.37 4.39
CA TYR A 115 -14.19 5.23 5.17
C TYR A 115 -13.59 5.68 6.51
N ASP A 116 -14.17 5.20 7.62
CA ASP A 116 -13.68 5.46 9.00
C ASP A 116 -13.50 4.13 9.78
N GLY A 117 -13.28 3.02 9.06
CA GLY A 117 -13.10 1.69 9.62
C GLY A 117 -11.64 1.35 9.97
N GLU A 118 -11.39 0.07 10.19
CA GLU A 118 -10.08 -0.47 10.55
C GLU A 118 -9.12 -0.46 9.35
N ILE A 119 -7.85 -0.10 9.60
CA ILE A 119 -6.76 -0.21 8.62
C ILE A 119 -5.76 -1.23 9.13
N LEU A 120 -5.60 -2.32 8.40
CA LEU A 120 -4.56 -3.31 8.62
C LEU A 120 -3.33 -2.93 7.80
N TYR A 121 -2.20 -2.75 8.47
CA TYR A 121 -0.91 -2.52 7.83
C TYR A 121 -0.17 -3.84 7.65
N SER A 122 0.11 -4.21 6.41
CA SER A 122 0.98 -5.36 6.11
C SER A 122 2.44 -4.97 6.23
N LEU A 123 3.34 -5.95 6.23
CA LEU A 123 4.73 -5.72 5.90
C LEU A 123 4.90 -5.76 4.37
N HIS A 124 5.73 -4.90 3.81
CA HIS A 124 5.96 -4.77 2.37
C HIS A 124 6.29 -6.12 1.70
N HIS A 125 7.28 -6.83 2.25
CA HIS A 125 7.65 -8.15 1.72
C HIS A 125 6.55 -9.21 1.91
N HIS A 126 5.71 -9.11 2.94
CA HIS A 126 4.55 -10.00 3.10
C HIS A 126 3.53 -9.76 1.97
N SER A 127 3.33 -8.52 1.54
CA SER A 127 2.46 -8.20 0.41
C SER A 127 2.95 -8.84 -0.89
N HIS A 128 4.27 -8.80 -1.15
CA HIS A 128 4.87 -9.49 -2.30
C HIS A 128 4.72 -11.01 -2.22
N LEU A 129 4.98 -11.60 -1.05
CA LEU A 129 4.82 -13.04 -0.85
C LEU A 129 3.36 -13.48 -0.98
N ALA A 130 2.42 -12.72 -0.42
CA ALA A 130 1.00 -13.00 -0.51
C ALA A 130 0.54 -13.04 -1.97
N LEU A 131 0.94 -12.04 -2.77
CA LEU A 131 0.63 -12.03 -4.20
C LEU A 131 1.15 -13.29 -4.90
N SER A 132 2.42 -13.64 -4.69
CA SER A 132 3.05 -14.79 -5.34
C SER A 132 2.45 -16.12 -4.86
N TYR A 133 2.21 -16.27 -3.57
CA TYR A 133 1.73 -17.52 -2.97
C TYR A 133 0.26 -17.79 -3.30
N TYR A 134 -0.64 -16.82 -3.04
CA TYR A 134 -2.08 -17.03 -3.24
C TYR A 134 -2.50 -17.11 -4.72
N THR A 135 -1.64 -16.71 -5.64
CA THR A 135 -1.85 -16.91 -7.09
C THR A 135 -1.13 -18.16 -7.63
N SER A 136 -0.36 -18.85 -6.79
CA SER A 136 0.34 -20.09 -7.15
C SER A 136 -0.55 -21.33 -6.97
N PRO A 137 -0.19 -22.47 -7.57
CA PRO A 137 -0.90 -23.73 -7.36
C PRO A 137 -0.40 -24.51 -6.13
N PHE A 138 0.45 -23.95 -5.29
CA PHE A 138 1.11 -24.66 -4.21
C PHE A 138 0.32 -24.56 -2.88
N ASP A 139 0.10 -25.69 -2.20
CA ASP A 139 -0.46 -25.71 -0.85
C ASP A 139 0.57 -25.33 0.23
N LYS A 140 1.84 -25.56 -0.05
CA LYS A 140 2.99 -25.17 0.79
C LYS A 140 4.16 -24.79 -0.09
N ALA A 141 4.81 -23.69 0.23
CA ALA A 141 5.97 -23.19 -0.52
C ALA A 141 6.95 -22.45 0.39
N ILE A 142 8.18 -22.32 -0.08
CA ILE A 142 9.09 -21.29 0.43
C ILE A 142 8.95 -20.07 -0.47
N GLY A 143 8.45 -18.98 0.09
CA GLY A 143 8.38 -17.70 -0.59
C GLY A 143 9.68 -16.92 -0.45
N LEU A 144 10.17 -16.31 -1.52
CA LEU A 144 11.32 -15.42 -1.53
C LEU A 144 10.93 -14.08 -2.17
N SER A 145 11.06 -13.00 -1.41
CA SER A 145 10.92 -11.63 -1.91
C SER A 145 12.27 -10.95 -1.98
N ILE A 146 12.63 -10.43 -3.15
CA ILE A 146 13.85 -9.65 -3.39
C ILE A 146 13.42 -8.32 -3.99
N ASP A 147 13.68 -7.24 -3.29
CA ASP A 147 13.25 -5.90 -3.69
C ASP A 147 14.37 -4.88 -3.45
N GLY A 148 14.24 -3.71 -4.06
CA GLY A 148 15.17 -2.59 -3.88
C GLY A 148 15.21 -2.13 -2.43
N VAL A 149 14.05 -1.99 -1.80
CA VAL A 149 13.90 -1.71 -0.37
C VAL A 149 12.45 -1.89 0.09
N GLY A 150 12.24 -2.71 1.13
CA GLY A 150 11.01 -2.71 1.93
C GLY A 150 11.09 -1.71 3.09
N GLU A 151 10.47 -1.99 4.22
CA GLU A 151 10.57 -1.13 5.41
C GLU A 151 12.00 -1.05 5.91
N SER A 152 12.68 -2.21 6.06
CA SER A 152 14.04 -2.29 6.60
C SER A 152 14.92 -3.35 5.91
N HIS A 153 14.34 -4.20 5.08
CA HIS A 153 15.02 -5.31 4.43
C HIS A 153 14.88 -5.22 2.91
N THR A 154 15.84 -5.79 2.20
CA THR A 154 15.83 -5.94 0.75
C THR A 154 15.51 -7.36 0.30
N ILE A 155 15.66 -8.32 1.21
CA ILE A 155 15.40 -9.75 0.97
C ILE A 155 14.62 -10.30 2.15
N TYR A 156 13.58 -11.04 1.86
CA TYR A 156 12.77 -11.73 2.85
C TYR A 156 12.38 -13.12 2.35
N ALA A 157 12.50 -14.12 3.21
CA ALA A 157 12.06 -15.48 2.92
C ALA A 157 11.16 -16.00 4.04
N ALA A 158 10.09 -16.68 3.68
CA ALA A 158 9.17 -17.30 4.63
C ALA A 158 8.60 -18.61 4.10
N MET A 159 8.13 -19.42 5.04
CA MET A 159 7.24 -20.56 4.74
C MET A 159 5.83 -20.02 4.53
N CYS A 160 5.22 -20.37 3.43
CA CYS A 160 3.85 -20.06 3.07
C CYS A 160 2.99 -21.30 3.07
#